data_8a5c8bbb145089e32fce8eee8215c971
#
_entry.id   8a5c8bbb145089e32fce8eee8215c971
#
_cell.length_a   1.000
_cell.length_b   1.000
_cell.length_c   1.000
_cell.angle_alpha   90.00
_cell.angle_beta   90.00
_cell.angle_gamma   90.00
#
_symmetry.space_group_name_H-M   'P 1'
#
loop_
_entity.id
_entity.type
_entity.pdbx_description
1 polymer ?
#
loop_
_entity_poly.entity_id
_entity_poly.type
_entity_poly.pdbx_seq_one_letter_code
_entity_poly.pdbx_strand_id
1 'polypeptide(L)'
;MKPIIIFLSLFLIPLFAADDLKNGFGEEYYKLDIDQKRQIFFIKMNEMFDQSFKKIEQERAFIEAFFKDAYKTGFRTSNQANLEKLIMIKNKYRIENLYDFAEYKKRIQKIPKSMGIAQALVESATGTSRFAREANNLFGEWTWGEKGLIPDLRHPDKKHKIKIFDSLQDSVDSYVLNLNRHFAYEEFRDVRAKFESEGKEIIGLEAIKTLDSYSERKGYYINLITKIIKRYNLEKYDTNSNNT
;
A
#
# COMPACT_ATOMS: atom_id res chain seq x y z
N MET A 1 -25.46 30.20 -37.65
CA MET A 1 -25.02 29.51 -36.45
C MET A 1 -24.83 28.05 -36.82
N LYS A 2 -23.58 27.54 -36.85
CA LYS A 2 -23.30 26.13 -37.11
C LYS A 2 -23.29 25.40 -35.77
N PRO A 3 -23.92 24.22 -35.65
CA PRO A 3 -23.85 23.44 -34.40
C PRO A 3 -22.45 22.86 -34.21
N ILE A 4 -21.87 23.11 -33.04
CA ILE A 4 -20.64 22.46 -32.60
C ILE A 4 -21.03 21.03 -32.14
N ILE A 5 -20.66 20.05 -32.93
CA ILE A 5 -20.80 18.63 -32.53
C ILE A 5 -19.61 18.30 -31.60
N ILE A 6 -19.89 18.21 -30.30
CA ILE A 6 -18.93 17.73 -29.32
C ILE A 6 -18.88 16.19 -29.48
N PHE A 7 -17.81 15.70 -30.09
CA PHE A 7 -17.48 14.27 -30.08
C PHE A 7 -17.05 13.90 -28.66
N LEU A 8 -17.98 13.31 -27.89
CA LEU A 8 -17.66 12.64 -26.65
C LEU A 8 -17.01 11.30 -27.00
N SER A 9 -15.67 11.29 -27.08
CA SER A 9 -14.94 10.03 -27.22
C SER A 9 -15.09 9.25 -25.92
N LEU A 10 -16.05 8.32 -25.89
CA LEU A 10 -16.09 7.25 -24.88
C LEU A 10 -14.83 6.41 -25.04
N PHE A 11 -13.80 6.71 -24.24
CA PHE A 11 -12.70 5.79 -24.04
C PHE A 11 -13.26 4.54 -23.35
N LEU A 12 -13.47 3.48 -24.09
CA LEU A 12 -13.68 2.13 -23.56
C LEU A 12 -12.39 1.74 -22.83
N ILE A 13 -12.34 1.98 -21.52
CA ILE A 13 -11.29 1.42 -20.65
C ILE A 13 -11.59 -0.08 -20.62
N PRO A 14 -10.70 -0.95 -21.10
CA PRO A 14 -10.91 -2.38 -21.03
C PRO A 14 -11.08 -2.77 -19.55
N LEU A 15 -12.21 -3.43 -19.26
CA LEU A 15 -12.51 -3.94 -17.92
C LEU A 15 -11.67 -5.21 -17.72
N PHE A 16 -10.48 -5.06 -17.13
CA PHE A 16 -9.67 -6.21 -16.74
C PHE A 16 -10.35 -6.98 -15.61
N ALA A 17 -10.60 -8.27 -15.82
CA ALA A 17 -11.15 -9.13 -14.78
C ALA A 17 -10.16 -9.30 -13.61
N ALA A 18 -10.67 -9.57 -12.40
CA ALA A 18 -9.83 -9.76 -11.22
C ALA A 18 -8.83 -10.94 -11.34
N ASP A 19 -9.12 -11.92 -12.21
CA ASP A 19 -8.22 -13.07 -12.48
C ASP A 19 -6.97 -12.70 -13.28
N ASP A 20 -7.00 -11.62 -14.07
CA ASP A 20 -5.87 -11.17 -14.87
C ASP A 20 -4.69 -10.63 -14.04
N LEU A 21 -4.94 -10.29 -12.78
CA LEU A 21 -3.93 -9.74 -11.87
C LEU A 21 -3.04 -10.80 -11.18
N LYS A 22 -3.31 -12.08 -11.38
CA LYS A 22 -2.48 -13.17 -10.81
C LYS A 22 -1.09 -13.25 -11.43
N ASN A 23 -0.95 -12.78 -12.68
CA ASN A 23 0.30 -12.81 -13.43
C ASN A 23 0.68 -11.42 -13.94
N GLY A 24 0.92 -10.48 -13.02
CA GLY A 24 1.16 -9.09 -13.39
C GLY A 24 -0.12 -8.39 -13.85
N PHE A 25 0.02 -7.44 -14.79
CA PHE A 25 -1.12 -6.70 -15.34
C PHE A 25 -1.75 -7.38 -16.56
N GLY A 26 -1.26 -8.55 -16.97
CA GLY A 26 -1.74 -9.28 -18.15
C GLY A 26 -1.15 -8.79 -19.47
N GLU A 27 -1.19 -9.66 -20.50
CA GLU A 27 -0.52 -9.41 -21.79
C GLU A 27 -1.09 -8.20 -22.54
N GLU A 28 -2.39 -7.95 -22.47
CA GLU A 28 -3.02 -6.81 -23.14
C GLU A 28 -2.54 -5.48 -22.59
N TYR A 29 -2.31 -5.40 -21.27
CA TYR A 29 -1.73 -4.23 -20.65
C TYR A 29 -0.35 -3.90 -21.22
N TYR A 30 0.49 -4.90 -21.44
CA TYR A 30 1.87 -4.70 -21.91
C TYR A 30 1.95 -4.22 -23.37
N LYS A 31 0.89 -4.41 -24.17
CA LYS A 31 0.79 -3.93 -25.55
C LYS A 31 0.38 -2.46 -25.67
N LEU A 32 -0.20 -1.87 -24.63
CA LEU A 32 -0.68 -0.49 -24.61
C LEU A 32 0.47 0.53 -24.73
N ASP A 33 0.16 1.76 -25.16
CA ASP A 33 1.09 2.87 -25.04
C ASP A 33 1.31 3.28 -23.57
N ILE A 34 2.31 4.13 -23.34
CA ILE A 34 2.71 4.49 -21.97
C ILE A 34 1.66 5.30 -21.23
N ASP A 35 0.87 6.12 -21.92
CA ASP A 35 -0.15 6.96 -21.28
C ASP A 35 -1.36 6.11 -20.88
N GLN A 36 -1.78 5.18 -21.72
CA GLN A 36 -2.82 4.20 -21.43
C GLN A 36 -2.41 3.29 -20.27
N LYS A 37 -1.17 2.75 -20.32
CA LYS A 37 -0.62 1.96 -19.19
C LYS A 37 -0.69 2.71 -17.89
N ARG A 38 -0.31 3.98 -17.88
CA ARG A 38 -0.28 4.80 -16.68
C ARG A 38 -1.67 5.05 -16.10
N GLN A 39 -2.66 5.31 -16.96
CA GLN A 39 -4.05 5.49 -16.53
C GLN A 39 -4.60 4.22 -15.88
N ILE A 40 -4.42 3.06 -16.53
CA ILE A 40 -4.85 1.78 -16.00
C ILE A 40 -4.10 1.44 -14.70
N PHE A 41 -2.79 1.70 -14.67
CA PHE A 41 -1.98 1.50 -13.48
C PHE A 41 -2.54 2.26 -12.26
N PHE A 42 -2.86 3.54 -12.42
CA PHE A 42 -3.40 4.34 -11.32
C PHE A 42 -4.76 3.82 -10.84
N ILE A 43 -5.65 3.43 -11.76
CA ILE A 43 -6.96 2.87 -11.42
C ILE A 43 -6.77 1.56 -10.64
N LYS A 44 -5.96 0.63 -11.17
CA LYS A 44 -5.72 -0.67 -10.53
C LYS A 44 -5.02 -0.56 -9.19
N MET A 45 -4.04 0.34 -9.06
CA MET A 45 -3.40 0.62 -7.78
C MET A 45 -4.40 1.16 -6.75
N ASN A 46 -5.27 2.12 -7.15
CA ASN A 46 -6.31 2.63 -6.27
C ASN A 46 -7.25 1.50 -5.78
N GLU A 47 -7.72 0.63 -6.69
CA GLU A 47 -8.56 -0.53 -6.35
C GLU A 47 -7.86 -1.48 -5.36
N MET A 48 -6.58 -1.78 -5.58
CA MET A 48 -5.79 -2.65 -4.69
C MET A 48 -5.57 -2.03 -3.31
N PHE A 49 -5.33 -0.71 -3.24
CA PHE A 49 -5.27 -0.03 -1.95
C PHE A 49 -6.61 -0.05 -1.23
N ASP A 50 -7.74 0.12 -1.93
CA ASP A 50 -9.07 0.00 -1.33
C ASP A 50 -9.33 -1.39 -0.74
N GLN A 51 -8.89 -2.46 -1.42
CA GLN A 51 -8.98 -3.82 -0.90
C GLN A 51 -8.11 -4.01 0.36
N SER A 52 -6.86 -3.50 0.35
CA SER A 52 -5.99 -3.51 1.53
C SER A 52 -6.60 -2.76 2.70
N PHE A 53 -7.22 -1.61 2.44
CA PHE A 53 -7.81 -0.76 3.47
C PHE A 53 -9.06 -1.38 4.10
N LYS A 54 -9.87 -2.11 3.33
CA LYS A 54 -10.97 -2.91 3.89
C LYS A 54 -10.49 -3.94 4.92
N LYS A 55 -9.34 -4.58 4.67
CA LYS A 55 -8.72 -5.51 5.64
C LYS A 55 -8.29 -4.78 6.92
N ILE A 56 -7.67 -3.60 6.78
CA ILE A 56 -7.26 -2.76 7.91
C ILE A 56 -8.48 -2.31 8.72
N GLU A 57 -9.56 -1.86 8.07
CA GLU A 57 -10.80 -1.44 8.74
C GLU A 57 -11.43 -2.58 9.55
N GLN A 58 -11.47 -3.78 9.00
CA GLN A 58 -11.97 -4.97 9.70
C GLN A 58 -11.12 -5.33 10.93
N GLU A 59 -9.80 -5.24 10.81
CA GLU A 59 -8.89 -5.48 11.95
C GLU A 59 -9.02 -4.40 13.00
N ARG A 60 -9.10 -3.13 12.59
CA ARG A 60 -9.30 -1.99 13.50
C ARG A 60 -10.63 -2.08 14.25
N ALA A 61 -11.72 -2.39 13.56
CA ALA A 61 -13.02 -2.59 14.18
C ALA A 61 -13.01 -3.73 15.22
N PHE A 62 -12.32 -4.83 14.89
CA PHE A 62 -12.13 -5.92 15.85
C PHE A 62 -11.36 -5.46 17.10
N ILE A 63 -10.25 -4.74 16.94
CA ILE A 63 -9.44 -4.24 18.04
C ILE A 63 -10.26 -3.29 18.93
N GLU A 64 -10.99 -2.37 18.33
CA GLU A 64 -11.85 -1.43 19.08
C GLU A 64 -12.94 -2.17 19.88
N ALA A 65 -13.60 -3.16 19.27
CA ALA A 65 -14.60 -3.97 19.95
C ALA A 65 -13.99 -4.81 21.08
N PHE A 66 -12.84 -5.45 20.84
CA PHE A 66 -12.13 -6.23 21.84
C PHE A 66 -11.76 -5.41 23.06
N PHE A 67 -11.12 -4.26 22.88
CA PHE A 67 -10.69 -3.42 24.01
C PHE A 67 -11.87 -2.77 24.72
N LYS A 68 -12.93 -2.39 24.00
CA LYS A 68 -14.17 -1.91 24.61
C LYS A 68 -14.80 -2.94 25.57
N ASP A 69 -14.78 -4.21 25.19
CA ASP A 69 -15.26 -5.30 26.04
C ASP A 69 -14.28 -5.58 27.19
N ALA A 70 -12.98 -5.65 26.91
CA ALA A 70 -11.94 -5.89 27.89
C ALA A 70 -11.95 -4.87 29.03
N TYR A 71 -12.10 -3.58 28.74
CA TYR A 71 -12.21 -2.54 29.77
C TYR A 71 -13.47 -2.69 30.64
N LYS A 72 -14.58 -3.14 30.09
CA LYS A 72 -15.82 -3.38 30.85
C LYS A 72 -15.72 -4.58 31.78
N THR A 73 -15.00 -5.62 31.34
CA THR A 73 -14.90 -6.89 32.06
C THR A 73 -13.65 -7.01 32.93
N GLY A 74 -12.82 -5.95 33.01
CA GLY A 74 -11.54 -5.98 33.71
C GLY A 74 -10.57 -7.00 33.09
N PHE A 75 -10.56 -7.10 31.77
CA PHE A 75 -9.76 -8.07 30.98
C PHE A 75 -10.06 -9.55 31.27
N ARG A 76 -11.23 -9.84 31.79
CA ARG A 76 -11.73 -11.21 31.98
C ARG A 76 -12.50 -11.63 30.73
N THR A 77 -11.77 -12.02 29.69
CA THR A 77 -12.43 -12.56 28.49
C THR A 77 -12.66 -14.05 28.64
N SER A 78 -13.87 -14.51 28.34
CA SER A 78 -14.22 -15.93 28.23
C SER A 78 -14.15 -16.41 26.76
N ASN A 79 -13.93 -15.50 25.82
CA ASN A 79 -13.87 -15.82 24.38
C ASN A 79 -12.43 -16.07 23.92
N GLN A 80 -12.03 -17.35 23.97
CA GLN A 80 -10.70 -17.78 23.54
C GLN A 80 -10.40 -17.41 22.08
N ALA A 81 -11.36 -17.52 21.17
CA ALA A 81 -11.17 -17.18 19.76
C ALA A 81 -10.82 -15.69 19.57
N ASN A 82 -11.42 -14.80 20.34
CA ASN A 82 -11.07 -13.38 20.30
C ASN A 82 -9.65 -13.12 20.83
N LEU A 83 -9.22 -13.84 21.86
CA LEU A 83 -7.85 -13.72 22.37
C LEU A 83 -6.83 -14.25 21.34
N GLU A 84 -7.10 -15.38 20.72
CA GLU A 84 -6.26 -15.93 19.65
C GLU A 84 -6.14 -14.96 18.46
N LYS A 85 -7.25 -14.36 18.05
CA LYS A 85 -7.27 -13.34 16.98
C LYS A 85 -6.47 -12.10 17.38
N LEU A 86 -6.56 -11.64 18.64
CA LEU A 86 -5.75 -10.53 19.15
C LEU A 86 -4.26 -10.86 19.07
N ILE A 87 -3.86 -12.08 19.48
CA ILE A 87 -2.47 -12.55 19.40
C ILE A 87 -1.98 -12.59 17.94
N MET A 88 -2.80 -13.08 17.02
CA MET A 88 -2.47 -13.09 15.59
C MET A 88 -2.22 -11.66 15.07
N ILE A 89 -3.10 -10.72 15.40
CA ILE A 89 -2.96 -9.31 14.98
C ILE A 89 -1.73 -8.69 15.65
N LYS A 90 -1.51 -8.92 16.94
CA LYS A 90 -0.30 -8.49 17.66
C LYS A 90 0.97 -8.90 16.91
N ASN A 91 1.07 -10.17 16.57
CA ASN A 91 2.24 -10.73 15.88
C ASN A 91 2.38 -10.17 14.45
N LYS A 92 1.25 -10.05 13.72
CA LYS A 92 1.20 -9.47 12.37
C LYS A 92 1.78 -8.05 12.35
N TYR A 93 1.40 -7.21 13.32
CA TYR A 93 1.84 -5.82 13.40
C TYR A 93 3.08 -5.60 14.28
N ARG A 94 3.69 -6.67 14.81
CA ARG A 94 4.88 -6.62 15.68
C ARG A 94 4.68 -5.71 16.90
N ILE A 95 3.51 -5.82 17.54
CA ILE A 95 3.20 -5.11 18.77
C ILE A 95 3.80 -5.89 19.95
N GLU A 96 4.48 -5.23 20.86
CA GLU A 96 5.17 -5.91 21.97
C GLU A 96 4.21 -6.31 23.08
N ASN A 97 3.39 -5.36 23.55
CA ASN A 97 2.44 -5.60 24.62
C ASN A 97 1.06 -5.97 24.06
N LEU A 98 0.54 -7.13 24.48
CA LEU A 98 -0.76 -7.64 24.03
C LEU A 98 -1.92 -6.68 24.32
N TYR A 99 -1.83 -5.90 25.36
CA TYR A 99 -2.90 -5.01 25.82
C TYR A 99 -2.60 -3.52 25.60
N ASP A 100 -1.66 -3.20 24.74
CA ASP A 100 -1.37 -1.81 24.35
C ASP A 100 -2.31 -1.33 23.24
N PHE A 101 -3.51 -0.88 23.65
CA PHE A 101 -4.51 -0.37 22.70
C PHE A 101 -4.00 0.80 21.85
N ALA A 102 -3.17 1.67 22.43
CA ALA A 102 -2.63 2.83 21.73
C ALA A 102 -1.73 2.41 20.57
N GLU A 103 -0.88 1.40 20.80
CA GLU A 103 0.01 0.88 19.77
C GLU A 103 -0.75 0.15 18.64
N TYR A 104 -1.83 -0.59 18.96
CA TYR A 104 -2.73 -1.13 17.93
C TYR A 104 -3.33 -0.02 17.07
N LYS A 105 -3.85 1.03 17.68
CA LYS A 105 -4.42 2.17 16.95
C LYS A 105 -3.39 2.88 16.08
N LYS A 106 -2.15 3.05 16.57
CA LYS A 106 -1.06 3.67 15.84
C LYS A 106 -0.63 2.84 14.63
N ARG A 107 -0.59 1.51 14.74
CA ARG A 107 -0.08 0.61 13.68
C ARG A 107 -1.16 0.16 12.69
N ILE A 108 -2.39 -0.08 13.12
CA ILE A 108 -3.46 -0.58 12.24
C ILE A 108 -4.18 0.62 11.61
N GLN A 109 -3.58 1.20 10.58
CA GLN A 109 -4.12 2.37 9.89
C GLN A 109 -3.86 2.33 8.38
N LYS A 110 -4.70 3.05 7.64
CA LYS A 110 -4.49 3.35 6.23
C LYS A 110 -3.23 4.19 6.04
N ILE A 111 -2.74 4.18 4.83
CA ILE A 111 -1.64 5.04 4.38
C ILE A 111 -2.14 5.94 3.25
N PRO A 112 -1.49 7.07 2.95
CA PRO A 112 -1.86 7.87 1.78
C PRO A 112 -1.67 7.07 0.49
N LYS A 113 -2.73 6.96 -0.31
CA LYS A 113 -2.70 6.23 -1.58
C LYS A 113 -1.77 6.90 -2.58
N SER A 114 -1.78 8.24 -2.64
CA SER A 114 -0.95 9.01 -3.58
C SER A 114 0.52 8.69 -3.43
N MET A 115 1.01 8.54 -2.19
CA MET A 115 2.37 8.12 -1.91
C MET A 115 2.64 6.70 -2.41
N GLY A 116 1.79 5.75 -2.06
CA GLY A 116 1.96 4.35 -2.45
C GLY A 116 1.89 4.14 -3.96
N ILE A 117 0.98 4.83 -4.65
CA ILE A 117 0.84 4.80 -6.11
C ILE A 117 2.10 5.37 -6.78
N ALA A 118 2.61 6.51 -6.28
CA ALA A 118 3.81 7.13 -6.84
C ALA A 118 5.06 6.24 -6.64
N GLN A 119 5.21 5.61 -5.47
CA GLN A 119 6.29 4.69 -5.20
C GLN A 119 6.20 3.45 -6.10
N ALA A 120 5.02 2.82 -6.18
CA ALA A 120 4.82 1.68 -7.08
C ALA A 120 5.10 2.01 -8.54
N LEU A 121 4.73 3.21 -9.01
CA LEU A 121 5.01 3.67 -10.37
C LEU A 121 6.51 3.67 -10.66
N VAL A 122 7.33 4.17 -9.75
CA VAL A 122 8.79 4.26 -9.90
C VAL A 122 9.43 2.88 -9.79
N GLU A 123 9.13 2.14 -8.72
CA GLU A 123 9.78 0.87 -8.40
C GLU A 123 9.45 -0.23 -9.42
N SER A 124 8.23 -0.21 -9.97
CA SER A 124 7.79 -1.21 -10.95
C SER A 124 7.91 -0.78 -12.42
N ALA A 125 8.42 0.43 -12.68
CA ALA A 125 8.39 1.03 -14.03
C ALA A 125 6.98 0.98 -14.64
N THR A 126 5.98 1.49 -13.90
CA THR A 126 4.55 1.41 -14.32
C THR A 126 4.09 -0.05 -14.50
N GLY A 127 4.48 -0.96 -13.60
CA GLY A 127 4.13 -2.38 -13.66
C GLY A 127 4.80 -3.18 -14.79
N THR A 128 5.75 -2.59 -15.51
CA THR A 128 6.39 -3.25 -16.67
C THR A 128 7.76 -3.87 -16.37
N SER A 129 8.33 -3.61 -15.19
CA SER A 129 9.60 -4.19 -14.79
C SER A 129 9.52 -5.73 -14.73
N ARG A 130 10.65 -6.40 -14.90
CA ARG A 130 10.74 -7.85 -14.74
C ARG A 130 10.18 -8.33 -13.40
N PHE A 131 10.44 -7.61 -12.32
CA PHE A 131 9.97 -7.98 -10.99
C PHE A 131 8.45 -7.86 -10.84
N ALA A 132 7.84 -6.84 -11.47
CA ALA A 132 6.39 -6.71 -11.48
C ALA A 132 5.72 -7.82 -12.31
N ARG A 133 6.35 -8.24 -13.44
CA ARG A 133 5.80 -9.24 -14.35
C ARG A 133 5.98 -10.67 -13.86
N GLU A 134 7.18 -11.02 -13.37
CA GLU A 134 7.55 -12.39 -13.03
C GLU A 134 7.37 -12.72 -11.55
N ALA A 135 7.36 -11.70 -10.67
CA ALA A 135 7.27 -11.87 -9.22
C ALA A 135 6.07 -11.15 -8.58
N ASN A 136 5.20 -10.50 -9.36
CA ASN A 136 4.13 -9.64 -8.86
C ASN A 136 4.60 -8.59 -7.83
N ASN A 137 5.87 -8.17 -7.91
CA ASN A 137 6.52 -7.32 -6.93
C ASN A 137 6.57 -5.87 -7.41
N LEU A 138 5.63 -5.05 -6.90
CA LEU A 138 5.46 -3.66 -7.32
C LEU A 138 6.38 -2.68 -6.57
N PHE A 139 6.95 -3.09 -5.44
CA PHE A 139 7.70 -2.21 -4.54
C PHE A 139 9.16 -2.64 -4.33
N GLY A 140 9.63 -3.63 -5.09
CA GLY A 140 11.00 -4.11 -4.96
C GLY A 140 11.29 -4.82 -3.63
N GLU A 141 10.30 -5.41 -2.97
CA GLU A 141 10.48 -6.05 -1.66
C GLU A 141 11.44 -7.23 -1.75
N TRP A 142 12.38 -7.27 -0.82
CA TRP A 142 13.37 -8.32 -0.73
C TRP A 142 12.96 -9.47 0.17
N THR A 143 13.57 -10.62 -0.07
CA THR A 143 13.47 -11.80 0.80
C THR A 143 14.83 -12.46 0.96
N TRP A 144 15.04 -13.08 2.11
CA TRP A 144 16.18 -13.94 2.41
C TRP A 144 15.77 -15.42 2.46
N GLY A 145 14.49 -15.70 2.20
CA GLY A 145 13.94 -17.06 2.14
C GLY A 145 14.38 -17.84 0.90
N GLU A 146 13.97 -19.10 0.84
CA GLU A 146 14.35 -20.01 -0.27
C GLU A 146 13.73 -19.56 -1.61
N LYS A 147 12.46 -19.12 -1.58
CA LYS A 147 11.72 -18.67 -2.77
C LYS A 147 11.99 -17.19 -3.03
N GLY A 148 12.43 -16.86 -4.24
CA GLY A 148 12.65 -15.49 -4.66
C GLY A 148 13.36 -15.42 -6.00
N LEU A 149 13.12 -14.33 -6.74
CA LEU A 149 13.74 -14.04 -8.02
C LEU A 149 15.12 -13.44 -7.79
N ILE A 150 16.13 -13.98 -8.45
CA ILE A 150 17.51 -13.46 -8.34
C ILE A 150 17.64 -12.23 -9.24
N PRO A 151 18.06 -11.06 -8.71
CA PRO A 151 18.36 -9.90 -9.55
C PRO A 151 19.54 -10.18 -10.49
N ASP A 152 19.43 -9.76 -11.77
CA ASP A 152 20.46 -10.05 -12.77
C ASP A 152 21.84 -9.44 -12.43
N LEU A 153 21.82 -8.25 -11.80
CA LEU A 153 23.04 -7.53 -11.40
C LEU A 153 23.39 -7.72 -9.92
N ARG A 154 22.89 -8.79 -9.29
CA ARG A 154 23.20 -9.06 -7.88
C ARG A 154 24.70 -9.37 -7.70
N HIS A 155 25.35 -8.62 -6.81
CA HIS A 155 26.73 -8.94 -6.42
C HIS A 155 26.81 -10.36 -5.81
N PRO A 156 27.82 -11.18 -6.11
CA PRO A 156 27.93 -12.56 -5.65
C PRO A 156 27.78 -12.74 -4.12
N ASP A 157 28.29 -11.78 -3.34
CA ASP A 157 28.24 -11.81 -1.86
C ASP A 157 26.87 -11.46 -1.28
N LYS A 158 25.92 -10.96 -2.09
CA LYS A 158 24.58 -10.62 -1.62
C LYS A 158 23.67 -11.83 -1.70
N LYS A 159 23.00 -12.17 -0.59
CA LYS A 159 22.10 -13.33 -0.50
C LYS A 159 20.63 -13.00 -0.71
N HIS A 160 20.25 -11.71 -0.70
CA HIS A 160 18.87 -11.29 -0.90
C HIS A 160 18.36 -11.63 -2.30
N LYS A 161 17.07 -11.90 -2.37
CA LYS A 161 16.32 -12.13 -3.60
C LYS A 161 15.14 -11.17 -3.64
N ILE A 162 14.55 -10.95 -4.79
CA ILE A 162 13.27 -10.27 -4.93
C ILE A 162 12.16 -11.23 -4.51
N LYS A 163 11.31 -10.80 -3.59
CA LYS A 163 10.19 -11.60 -3.10
C LYS A 163 9.18 -11.85 -4.21
N ILE A 164 8.73 -13.08 -4.34
CA ILE A 164 7.66 -13.47 -5.25
C ILE A 164 6.34 -13.45 -4.49
N PHE A 165 5.34 -12.81 -5.07
CA PHE A 165 3.97 -12.77 -4.56
C PHE A 165 3.05 -13.58 -5.46
N ASP A 166 1.97 -14.13 -4.89
CA ASP A 166 0.98 -14.88 -5.65
C ASP A 166 0.12 -13.98 -6.53
N SER A 167 -0.01 -12.69 -6.14
CA SER A 167 -0.73 -11.66 -6.90
C SER A 167 -0.14 -10.26 -6.70
N LEU A 168 -0.51 -9.30 -7.56
CA LEU A 168 -0.20 -7.89 -7.35
C LEU A 168 -0.84 -7.34 -6.07
N GLN A 169 -2.03 -7.85 -5.70
CA GLN A 169 -2.71 -7.48 -4.45
C GLN A 169 -1.87 -7.85 -3.24
N ASP A 170 -1.23 -9.02 -3.22
CA ASP A 170 -0.38 -9.44 -2.10
C ASP A 170 0.85 -8.56 -1.94
N SER A 171 1.38 -8.03 -3.05
CA SER A 171 2.47 -7.05 -3.02
C SER A 171 2.01 -5.74 -2.38
N VAL A 172 0.81 -5.25 -2.72
CA VAL A 172 0.23 -4.04 -2.11
C VAL A 172 -0.06 -4.26 -0.63
N ASP A 173 -0.65 -5.40 -0.26
CA ASP A 173 -0.92 -5.75 1.14
C ASP A 173 0.38 -5.83 1.96
N SER A 174 1.43 -6.42 1.39
CA SER A 174 2.75 -6.53 2.03
C SER A 174 3.38 -5.15 2.23
N TYR A 175 3.30 -4.27 1.24
CA TYR A 175 3.80 -2.90 1.32
C TYR A 175 3.08 -2.10 2.41
N VAL A 176 1.74 -2.12 2.42
CA VAL A 176 0.93 -1.43 3.45
C VAL A 176 1.27 -1.95 4.84
N LEU A 177 1.36 -3.28 4.99
CA LEU A 177 1.73 -3.90 6.25
C LEU A 177 3.16 -3.53 6.68
N ASN A 178 4.09 -3.42 5.74
CA ASN A 178 5.48 -3.07 6.04
C ASN A 178 5.59 -1.66 6.62
N LEU A 179 4.92 -0.67 6.05
CA LEU A 179 4.85 0.69 6.60
C LEU A 179 4.21 0.72 8.00
N ASN A 180 3.27 -0.17 8.24
CA ASN A 180 2.54 -0.25 9.50
C ASN A 180 3.28 -1.00 10.62
N ARG A 181 4.31 -1.83 10.31
CA ARG A 181 4.97 -2.68 11.32
C ARG A 181 6.48 -2.55 11.42
N HIS A 182 7.17 -2.14 10.34
CA HIS A 182 8.63 -2.15 10.33
C HIS A 182 9.20 -0.95 11.09
N PHE A 183 10.24 -1.18 11.90
CA PHE A 183 10.82 -0.14 12.76
C PHE A 183 11.33 1.08 11.97
N ALA A 184 11.85 0.89 10.75
CA ALA A 184 12.34 1.96 9.90
C ALA A 184 11.27 3.02 9.53
N TYR A 185 9.99 2.72 9.73
CA TYR A 185 8.87 3.63 9.43
C TYR A 185 8.15 4.10 10.70
N GLU A 186 8.84 4.14 11.82
CA GLU A 186 8.28 4.62 13.08
C GLU A 186 7.91 6.10 13.00
N GLU A 187 8.81 6.93 12.46
CA GLU A 187 8.56 8.35 12.24
C GLU A 187 7.29 8.59 11.40
N PHE A 188 7.12 7.83 10.33
CA PHE A 188 5.87 7.91 9.53
C PHE A 188 4.64 7.64 10.38
N ARG A 189 4.66 6.60 11.22
CA ARG A 189 3.53 6.26 12.10
C ARG A 189 3.27 7.33 13.16
N ASP A 190 4.32 7.93 13.71
CA ASP A 190 4.22 9.00 14.71
C ASP A 190 3.59 10.26 14.11
N VAL A 191 4.07 10.67 12.94
CA VAL A 191 3.51 11.83 12.24
C VAL A 191 2.06 11.58 11.85
N ARG A 192 1.73 10.39 11.33
CA ARG A 192 0.35 10.01 11.00
C ARG A 192 -0.56 10.03 12.23
N ALA A 193 -0.11 9.50 13.36
CA ALA A 193 -0.86 9.53 14.61
C ALA A 193 -1.10 10.96 15.13
N LYS A 194 -0.13 11.86 14.91
CA LYS A 194 -0.30 13.29 15.22
C LYS A 194 -1.39 13.91 14.36
N PHE A 195 -1.38 13.70 13.05
CA PHE A 195 -2.45 14.18 12.17
C PHE A 195 -3.82 13.66 12.61
N GLU A 196 -3.94 12.36 12.94
CA GLU A 196 -5.19 11.78 13.45
C GLU A 196 -5.64 12.46 14.76
N SER A 197 -4.72 12.75 15.67
CA SER A 197 -5.05 13.44 16.94
C SER A 197 -5.56 14.87 16.74
N GLU A 198 -5.22 15.49 15.62
CA GLU A 198 -5.70 16.80 15.19
C GLU A 198 -7.01 16.71 14.36
N GLY A 199 -7.57 15.51 14.20
CA GLY A 199 -8.76 15.27 13.36
C GLY A 199 -8.50 15.39 11.87
N LYS A 200 -7.25 15.21 11.43
CA LYS A 200 -6.83 15.31 10.04
C LYS A 200 -6.31 13.97 9.52
N GLU A 201 -6.42 13.75 8.23
CA GLU A 201 -5.73 12.66 7.54
C GLU A 201 -4.39 13.16 6.97
N ILE A 202 -3.34 12.35 7.11
CA ILE A 202 -2.05 12.65 6.48
C ILE A 202 -2.13 12.40 4.98
N ILE A 203 -1.70 13.36 4.17
CA ILE A 203 -1.62 13.21 2.71
C ILE A 203 -0.24 12.72 2.26
N GLY A 204 -0.15 12.19 1.03
CA GLY A 204 1.10 11.61 0.54
C GLY A 204 2.28 12.57 0.48
N LEU A 205 2.03 13.86 0.23
CA LEU A 205 3.08 14.88 0.23
C LEU A 205 3.70 15.13 1.61
N GLU A 206 2.95 14.93 2.69
CA GLU A 206 3.47 15.00 4.04
C GLU A 206 4.11 13.67 4.47
N ALA A 207 3.46 12.55 4.14
CA ALA A 207 3.93 11.22 4.48
C ALA A 207 5.31 10.90 3.87
N ILE A 208 5.54 11.26 2.61
CA ILE A 208 6.81 10.96 1.94
C ILE A 208 8.03 11.61 2.60
N LYS A 209 7.84 12.73 3.29
CA LYS A 209 8.93 13.44 4.01
C LYS A 209 9.49 12.63 5.17
N THR A 210 8.72 11.68 5.70
CA THR A 210 9.10 10.81 6.83
C THR A 210 9.74 9.49 6.39
N LEU A 211 9.86 9.24 5.08
CA LEU A 211 10.37 7.99 4.54
C LEU A 211 11.86 8.04 4.18
N ASP A 212 12.65 8.71 4.99
CA ASP A 212 14.11 8.83 4.81
C ASP A 212 14.83 7.48 4.66
N SER A 213 14.32 6.44 5.33
CA SER A 213 14.89 5.10 5.30
C SER A 213 14.47 4.26 4.08
N TYR A 214 13.60 4.78 3.20
CA TYR A 214 13.11 4.04 2.04
C TYR A 214 14.15 3.93 0.92
N SER A 215 15.07 4.91 0.79
CA SER A 215 16.07 4.93 -0.27
C SER A 215 17.43 5.40 0.24
N GLU A 216 18.50 4.80 -0.28
CA GLU A 216 19.88 5.23 -0.01
C GLU A 216 20.16 6.69 -0.44
N ARG A 217 19.41 7.19 -1.46
CA ARG A 217 19.48 8.57 -1.97
C ARG A 217 18.32 9.43 -1.44
N LYS A 218 18.20 9.53 -0.13
CA LYS A 218 17.11 10.15 0.63
C LYS A 218 16.43 11.36 -0.03
N GLY A 219 17.11 12.50 -0.12
CA GLY A 219 16.53 13.74 -0.63
C GLY A 219 16.14 13.68 -2.11
N TYR A 220 16.88 12.97 -2.93
CA TYR A 220 16.55 12.79 -4.35
C TYR A 220 15.24 11.98 -4.51
N TYR A 221 15.10 10.91 -3.72
CA TYR A 221 13.92 10.04 -3.78
C TYR A 221 12.64 10.77 -3.34
N ILE A 222 12.70 11.49 -2.22
CA ILE A 222 11.58 12.31 -1.73
C ILE A 222 11.15 13.34 -2.80
N ASN A 223 12.11 14.03 -3.40
CA ASN A 223 11.84 14.99 -4.46
C ASN A 223 11.22 14.34 -5.71
N LEU A 224 11.68 13.15 -6.09
CA LEU A 224 11.15 12.40 -7.21
C LEU A 224 9.68 12.02 -6.97
N ILE A 225 9.38 11.40 -5.83
CA ILE A 225 8.01 10.99 -5.49
C ILE A 225 7.09 12.21 -5.37
N THR A 226 7.56 13.30 -4.74
CA THR A 226 6.81 14.57 -4.66
C THR A 226 6.45 15.11 -6.05
N LYS A 227 7.40 15.12 -6.98
CA LYS A 227 7.15 15.55 -8.38
C LYS A 227 6.13 14.68 -9.08
N ILE A 228 6.17 13.37 -8.86
CA ILE A 228 5.23 12.40 -9.45
C ILE A 228 3.81 12.61 -8.91
N ILE A 229 3.67 12.73 -7.58
CA ILE A 229 2.37 13.00 -6.94
C ILE A 229 1.73 14.25 -7.57
N LYS A 230 2.48 15.35 -7.64
CA LYS A 230 2.00 16.63 -8.22
C LYS A 230 1.73 16.53 -9.72
N ARG A 231 2.66 15.94 -10.50
CA ARG A 231 2.54 15.83 -11.96
C ARG A 231 1.28 15.12 -12.41
N TYR A 232 0.91 14.05 -11.69
CA TYR A 232 -0.23 13.19 -12.04
C TYR A 232 -1.47 13.46 -11.17
N ASN A 233 -1.44 14.50 -10.33
CA ASN A 233 -2.55 14.85 -9.42
C ASN A 233 -3.03 13.63 -8.63
N LEU A 234 -2.07 12.88 -8.03
CA LEU A 234 -2.39 11.66 -7.30
C LEU A 234 -3.05 11.93 -5.95
N GLU A 235 -2.95 13.15 -5.42
CA GLU A 235 -3.59 13.57 -4.15
C GLU A 235 -5.11 13.35 -4.17
N LYS A 236 -5.73 13.37 -5.36
CA LYS A 236 -7.15 13.01 -5.52
C LYS A 236 -7.52 11.62 -4.99
N TYR A 237 -6.54 10.72 -4.84
CA TYR A 237 -6.74 9.39 -4.29
C TYR A 237 -6.61 9.33 -2.75
N ASP A 238 -6.08 10.38 -2.11
CA ASP A 238 -5.97 10.46 -0.65
C ASP A 238 -7.30 10.86 0.00
N THR A 239 -8.11 11.68 -0.69
CA THR A 239 -9.43 12.07 -0.19
C THR A 239 -10.44 10.97 -0.46
N ASN A 240 -11.15 10.51 0.57
CA ASN A 240 -12.27 9.60 0.40
C ASN A 240 -13.31 10.25 -0.53
N SER A 241 -13.63 9.60 -1.67
CA SER A 241 -14.66 10.01 -2.62
C SER A 241 -16.09 9.89 -2.06
N ASN A 242 -16.29 9.97 -0.76
CA ASN A 242 -17.57 9.81 -0.09
C ASN A 242 -18.28 11.14 0.21
N ASN A 243 -17.94 12.22 -0.53
CA ASN A 243 -18.69 13.45 -0.51
C ASN A 243 -19.18 13.81 -1.92
N THR A 244 -20.06 12.99 -2.49
CA THR A 244 -21.01 13.39 -3.54
C THR A 244 -22.28 12.56 -3.40
#